data_bce9b6923f09a6ae827d7da379d74881
#
_entry.id   bce9b6923f09a6ae827d7da379d74881
#
_cell.length_a   1.000
_cell.length_b   1.000
_cell.length_c   1.000
_cell.angle_alpha   90.00
_cell.angle_beta   90.00
_cell.angle_gamma   90.00
#
_symmetry.space_group_name_H-M   'P 1'
#
loop_
_entity.id
_entity.type
_entity.pdbx_description
1 polymer ?
#
loop_
_entity_poly.entity_id
_entity_poly.type
_entity_poly.pdbx_seq_one_letter_code
_entity_poly.pdbx_strand_id
1 'polypeptide(L)'
;MNYFSIKRPIFIVPSEKCSVEFEKIDKFMILLEKSGVGKIIEYVKYNDKNCKGRRGYNPYNLFAAIIYCFAKFNATLRDIEDKCIFDLRVLYIVEGCIPDHSTLGNFINNYIVPYQYEIFTCINKQIIKEFNLDISNCYVDGTKIEANANKYKFVWKPTKFHNKLDIKIKDLLNEMDLEKTYTNDLISSYNYNLILKKYCFDNNIDVNNISNGRGKKLAKEQKNYKKGYEYLIKLVEYEEKEKICGENRNSYFKTDKDATAMVLKEDYYSKLSHDFHAGYNIQVLVSSLLILMYGVFQDRTDFNTFIPMNNLYYKYYNKYPKNECDDAGYGNYKNYKYMREHSIKNYVKFQNWEGEASGKNPQLFYTFNDGVICLNTNIGEQVPFDYYHRKRNKDGVLYKFNGCSDCNYSYKCKAKLKNKDEDYRYIELIPDYELLKEEARNNLLSPKGIEIRINRSIQIEGTFGQIKNNMNYDRIRRRGLEKVSAEIMLMCLGVNIRRYLSSIDENKFKNNCWNTPENLSKEIFPYVKQKKKKV
;
A
#
# COMPACT_ATOMS: atom_id res chain seq x y z
N MET A 1 -27.16 -6.48 -26.09
CA MET A 1 -25.98 -7.19 -26.62
C MET A 1 -25.41 -8.06 -25.53
N ASN A 2 -25.23 -9.35 -25.78
CA ASN A 2 -24.57 -10.24 -24.79
C ASN A 2 -23.08 -10.27 -25.10
N TYR A 3 -22.24 -9.68 -24.22
CA TYR A 3 -20.80 -9.56 -24.42
C TYR A 3 -20.07 -10.88 -24.18
N PHE A 4 -20.53 -11.68 -23.21
CA PHE A 4 -19.88 -12.91 -22.74
C PHE A 4 -20.64 -14.19 -23.12
N SER A 5 -21.29 -14.20 -24.28
CA SER A 5 -21.96 -15.41 -24.81
C SER A 5 -20.92 -16.35 -25.41
N ILE A 6 -20.98 -17.63 -25.05
CA ILE A 6 -20.16 -18.68 -25.64
C ILE A 6 -20.98 -19.48 -26.65
N LYS A 7 -20.49 -19.57 -27.88
CA LYS A 7 -20.96 -20.55 -28.84
C LYS A 7 -20.33 -21.89 -28.48
N ARG A 8 -21.14 -22.84 -28.01
CA ARG A 8 -20.63 -24.16 -27.63
C ARG A 8 -19.97 -24.85 -28.82
N PRO A 9 -18.66 -25.03 -28.86
CA PRO A 9 -18.04 -25.93 -29.81
C PRO A 9 -18.50 -27.37 -29.54
N ILE A 10 -18.52 -28.19 -30.54
CA ILE A 10 -18.83 -29.63 -30.38
C ILE A 10 -17.63 -30.29 -29.72
N PHE A 11 -17.61 -30.35 -28.38
CA PHE A 11 -16.67 -31.15 -27.64
C PHE A 11 -17.32 -32.50 -27.28
N ILE A 12 -16.59 -33.59 -27.49
CA ILE A 12 -16.90 -34.85 -26.85
C ILE A 12 -16.52 -34.70 -25.38
N VAL A 13 -17.51 -34.50 -24.51
CA VAL A 13 -17.29 -34.35 -23.07
C VAL A 13 -17.06 -35.74 -22.46
N PRO A 14 -15.84 -36.07 -21.98
CA PRO A 14 -15.50 -37.46 -21.65
C PRO A 14 -16.09 -37.96 -20.33
N SER A 15 -16.68 -37.11 -19.48
CA SER A 15 -17.23 -37.50 -18.18
C SER A 15 -18.21 -36.48 -17.59
N GLU A 16 -19.05 -36.89 -16.63
CA GLU A 16 -19.93 -36.03 -15.84
C GLU A 16 -19.18 -34.91 -15.12
N LYS A 17 -17.96 -35.20 -14.63
CA LYS A 17 -17.10 -34.17 -13.98
C LYS A 17 -16.74 -33.02 -14.92
N CYS A 18 -16.56 -33.28 -16.21
CA CYS A 18 -16.31 -32.23 -17.20
C CYS A 18 -17.55 -31.35 -17.41
N SER A 19 -18.75 -31.93 -17.40
CA SER A 19 -20.01 -31.18 -17.51
C SER A 19 -20.16 -30.18 -16.36
N VAL A 20 -19.90 -30.59 -15.13
CA VAL A 20 -19.96 -29.72 -13.94
C VAL A 20 -18.98 -28.54 -14.03
N GLU A 21 -17.75 -28.79 -14.51
CA GLU A 21 -16.77 -27.69 -14.68
C GLU A 21 -17.18 -26.72 -15.79
N PHE A 22 -17.79 -27.18 -16.89
CA PHE A 22 -18.30 -26.30 -17.93
C PHE A 22 -19.52 -25.49 -17.45
N GLU A 23 -20.40 -26.05 -16.65
CA GLU A 23 -21.49 -25.30 -16.01
C GLU A 23 -20.97 -24.18 -15.10
N LYS A 24 -19.89 -24.41 -14.38
CA LYS A 24 -19.22 -23.38 -13.57
C LYS A 24 -18.64 -22.27 -14.44
N ILE A 25 -18.09 -22.61 -15.62
CA ILE A 25 -17.59 -21.62 -16.58
C ILE A 25 -18.77 -20.80 -17.15
N ASP A 26 -19.87 -21.44 -17.53
CA ASP A 26 -21.06 -20.76 -18.01
C ASP A 26 -21.58 -19.76 -16.94
N LYS A 27 -21.65 -20.17 -15.67
CA LYS A 27 -22.02 -19.27 -14.55
C LYS A 27 -21.01 -18.11 -14.38
N PHE A 28 -19.72 -18.38 -14.56
CA PHE A 28 -18.69 -17.35 -14.55
C PHE A 28 -18.86 -16.35 -15.71
N MET A 29 -19.16 -16.81 -16.92
CA MET A 29 -19.44 -15.93 -18.07
C MET A 29 -20.70 -15.08 -17.83
N ILE A 30 -21.72 -15.66 -17.22
CA ILE A 30 -22.95 -14.95 -16.82
C ILE A 30 -22.63 -13.89 -15.74
N LEU A 31 -21.76 -14.18 -14.79
CA LEU A 31 -21.30 -13.20 -13.80
C LEU A 31 -20.64 -12.00 -14.50
N LEU A 32 -19.71 -12.24 -15.44
CA LEU A 32 -19.04 -11.18 -16.19
C LEU A 32 -20.05 -10.35 -16.99
N GLU A 33 -21.01 -10.98 -17.64
CA GLU A 33 -22.07 -10.27 -18.40
C GLU A 33 -22.90 -9.38 -17.47
N LYS A 34 -23.41 -9.92 -16.35
CA LYS A 34 -24.23 -9.19 -15.37
C LYS A 34 -23.47 -8.08 -14.66
N SER A 35 -22.16 -8.20 -14.53
CA SER A 35 -21.31 -7.18 -13.89
C SER A 35 -21.22 -5.88 -14.70
N GLY A 36 -21.50 -5.94 -16.01
CA GLY A 36 -21.37 -4.81 -16.92
C GLY A 36 -19.94 -4.49 -17.35
N VAL A 37 -18.96 -5.35 -17.01
CA VAL A 37 -17.53 -5.16 -17.41
C VAL A 37 -17.38 -5.11 -18.93
N GLY A 38 -18.25 -5.77 -19.68
CA GLY A 38 -18.28 -5.72 -21.14
C GLY A 38 -18.38 -4.29 -21.70
N LYS A 39 -19.13 -3.40 -21.04
CA LYS A 39 -19.22 -1.99 -21.44
C LYS A 39 -17.90 -1.24 -21.30
N ILE A 40 -17.10 -1.56 -20.30
CA ILE A 40 -15.78 -0.95 -20.09
C ILE A 40 -14.84 -1.37 -21.22
N ILE A 41 -14.82 -2.66 -21.57
CA ILE A 41 -14.00 -3.21 -22.66
C ILE A 41 -14.44 -2.63 -24.02
N GLU A 42 -15.75 -2.51 -24.26
CA GLU A 42 -16.31 -1.92 -25.48
C GLU A 42 -15.93 -0.45 -25.62
N TYR A 43 -15.98 0.31 -24.51
CA TYR A 43 -15.58 1.71 -24.49
C TYR A 43 -14.11 1.90 -24.90
N VAL A 44 -13.19 1.07 -24.41
CA VAL A 44 -11.79 1.10 -24.82
C VAL A 44 -11.62 0.79 -26.30
N LYS A 45 -12.31 -0.27 -26.79
CA LYS A 45 -12.29 -0.65 -28.20
C LYS A 45 -12.84 0.45 -29.12
N TYR A 46 -13.91 1.14 -28.71
CA TYR A 46 -14.50 2.23 -29.48
C TYR A 46 -13.55 3.44 -29.58
N ASN A 47 -12.76 3.70 -28.54
CA ASN A 47 -11.80 4.81 -28.53
C ASN A 47 -10.47 4.46 -29.24
N ASP A 48 -10.21 3.19 -29.54
CA ASP A 48 -9.05 2.78 -30.34
C ASP A 48 -9.32 2.98 -31.83
N LYS A 49 -9.11 4.23 -32.28
CA LYS A 49 -9.38 4.67 -33.67
C LYS A 49 -8.45 4.05 -34.72
N ASN A 50 -7.45 3.24 -34.31
CA ASN A 50 -6.40 2.73 -35.18
C ASN A 50 -6.58 1.26 -35.62
N CYS A 51 -7.78 0.68 -35.46
CA CYS A 51 -8.06 -0.70 -35.88
C CYS A 51 -8.13 -0.86 -37.42
N LYS A 52 -6.99 -0.67 -38.09
CA LYS A 52 -6.80 -1.10 -39.47
C LYS A 52 -6.01 -2.41 -39.47
N GLY A 53 -6.52 -3.48 -40.04
CA GLY A 53 -5.81 -4.74 -40.18
C GLY A 53 -6.67 -6.00 -40.03
N ARG A 54 -6.01 -7.15 -39.77
CA ARG A 54 -6.67 -8.44 -39.49
C ARG A 54 -7.64 -8.31 -38.33
N ARG A 55 -8.82 -8.96 -38.40
CA ARG A 55 -9.76 -9.04 -37.29
C ARG A 55 -9.05 -9.59 -36.04
N GLY A 56 -9.04 -8.80 -34.96
CA GLY A 56 -8.46 -9.22 -33.68
C GLY A 56 -9.30 -10.32 -33.02
N TYR A 57 -8.75 -10.90 -31.99
CA TYR A 57 -9.46 -11.83 -31.11
C TYR A 57 -10.64 -11.13 -30.43
N ASN A 58 -11.65 -11.90 -30.06
CA ASN A 58 -12.77 -11.39 -29.25
C ASN A 58 -12.24 -10.88 -27.89
N PRO A 59 -12.33 -9.57 -27.61
CA PRO A 59 -11.74 -9.00 -26.39
C PRO A 59 -12.43 -9.52 -25.12
N TYR A 60 -13.68 -9.91 -25.18
CA TYR A 60 -14.43 -10.44 -24.03
C TYR A 60 -13.95 -11.84 -23.66
N ASN A 61 -13.71 -12.68 -24.66
CA ASN A 61 -13.16 -14.02 -24.45
C ASN A 61 -11.72 -13.97 -23.93
N LEU A 62 -10.88 -13.04 -24.47
CA LEU A 62 -9.53 -12.81 -23.95
C LEU A 62 -9.57 -12.38 -22.48
N PHE A 63 -10.43 -11.44 -22.14
CA PHE A 63 -10.62 -10.98 -20.77
C PHE A 63 -11.01 -12.12 -19.84
N ALA A 64 -12.05 -12.89 -20.23
CA ALA A 64 -12.54 -14.02 -19.46
C ALA A 64 -11.45 -15.10 -19.26
N ALA A 65 -10.69 -15.43 -20.31
CA ALA A 65 -9.59 -16.40 -20.23
C ALA A 65 -8.49 -15.94 -19.29
N ILE A 66 -8.08 -14.65 -19.35
CA ILE A 66 -7.08 -14.09 -18.44
C ILE A 66 -7.55 -14.24 -17.00
N ILE A 67 -8.76 -13.76 -16.66
CA ILE A 67 -9.28 -13.81 -15.29
C ILE A 67 -9.41 -15.27 -14.81
N TYR A 68 -9.95 -16.16 -15.64
CA TYR A 68 -10.10 -17.57 -15.31
C TYR A 68 -8.74 -18.25 -15.04
N CYS A 69 -7.74 -17.98 -15.87
CA CYS A 69 -6.40 -18.53 -15.70
C CYS A 69 -5.70 -18.00 -14.44
N PHE A 70 -5.87 -16.73 -14.10
CA PHE A 70 -5.39 -16.20 -12.82
C PHE A 70 -6.11 -16.88 -11.64
N ALA A 71 -7.43 -17.06 -11.71
CA ALA A 71 -8.21 -17.69 -10.65
C ALA A 71 -7.84 -19.17 -10.41
N LYS A 72 -7.69 -19.95 -11.47
CA LYS A 72 -7.50 -21.40 -11.36
C LYS A 72 -6.03 -21.82 -11.24
N PHE A 73 -5.10 -21.10 -11.90
CA PHE A 73 -3.74 -21.58 -12.12
C PHE A 73 -2.66 -20.61 -11.66
N ASN A 74 -3.00 -19.37 -11.31
CA ASN A 74 -2.02 -18.30 -11.13
C ASN A 74 -1.04 -18.19 -12.33
N ALA A 75 -1.59 -18.31 -13.54
CA ALA A 75 -0.84 -18.52 -14.76
C ALA A 75 -0.02 -17.27 -15.15
N THR A 76 1.17 -17.49 -15.73
CA THR A 76 1.89 -16.47 -16.49
C THR A 76 1.24 -16.29 -17.86
N LEU A 77 1.63 -15.25 -18.61
CA LEU A 77 1.06 -15.04 -19.96
C LEU A 77 1.36 -16.21 -20.91
N ARG A 78 2.54 -16.85 -20.77
CA ARG A 78 2.90 -18.03 -21.55
C ARG A 78 2.13 -19.26 -21.11
N ASP A 79 1.90 -19.41 -19.81
CA ASP A 79 1.03 -20.48 -19.32
C ASP A 79 -0.41 -20.31 -19.83
N ILE A 80 -0.90 -19.06 -19.96
CA ILE A 80 -2.23 -18.80 -20.55
C ILE A 80 -2.25 -19.20 -22.01
N GLU A 81 -1.23 -18.86 -22.80
CA GLU A 81 -1.08 -19.28 -24.19
C GLU A 81 -1.13 -20.80 -24.29
N ASP A 82 -0.32 -21.53 -23.50
CA ASP A 82 -0.31 -23.00 -23.48
C ASP A 82 -1.68 -23.58 -23.09
N LYS A 83 -2.38 -22.97 -22.14
CA LYS A 83 -3.71 -23.39 -21.72
C LYS A 83 -4.80 -23.14 -22.76
N CYS A 84 -4.65 -22.11 -23.58
CA CYS A 84 -5.53 -21.90 -24.74
C CYS A 84 -5.40 -23.02 -25.78
N ILE A 85 -4.28 -23.79 -25.76
CA ILE A 85 -4.05 -24.92 -26.64
C ILE A 85 -4.48 -26.24 -26.02
N PHE A 86 -4.11 -26.49 -24.75
CA PHE A 86 -4.14 -27.81 -24.14
C PHE A 86 -5.18 -27.98 -23.02
N ASP A 87 -5.75 -26.91 -22.46
CA ASP A 87 -6.76 -27.00 -21.40
C ASP A 87 -8.16 -26.79 -21.99
N LEU A 88 -8.98 -27.84 -21.96
CA LEU A 88 -10.34 -27.82 -22.53
C LEU A 88 -11.22 -26.70 -21.97
N ARG A 89 -11.03 -26.31 -20.71
CA ARG A 89 -11.79 -25.25 -20.05
C ARG A 89 -11.44 -23.89 -20.64
N VAL A 90 -10.14 -23.64 -20.86
CA VAL A 90 -9.66 -22.37 -21.43
C VAL A 90 -9.98 -22.33 -22.92
N LEU A 91 -9.78 -23.45 -23.63
CA LEU A 91 -10.17 -23.58 -25.04
C LEU A 91 -11.67 -23.31 -25.27
N TYR A 92 -12.52 -23.75 -24.34
CA TYR A 92 -13.95 -23.46 -24.32
C TYR A 92 -14.22 -21.95 -24.20
N ILE A 93 -13.55 -21.26 -23.26
CA ILE A 93 -13.69 -19.80 -23.04
C ILE A 93 -13.27 -19.01 -24.28
N VAL A 94 -12.16 -19.38 -24.92
CA VAL A 94 -11.61 -18.67 -26.10
C VAL A 94 -12.22 -19.13 -27.42
N GLU A 95 -13.20 -20.04 -27.40
CA GLU A 95 -13.87 -20.57 -28.60
C GLU A 95 -12.90 -21.13 -29.65
N GLY A 96 -11.84 -21.82 -29.20
CA GLY A 96 -10.82 -22.39 -30.06
C GLY A 96 -9.78 -21.40 -30.61
N CYS A 97 -9.86 -20.13 -30.21
CA CYS A 97 -8.84 -19.14 -30.58
C CYS A 97 -7.59 -19.30 -29.71
N ILE A 98 -6.41 -19.13 -30.29
CA ILE A 98 -5.12 -19.29 -29.60
C ILE A 98 -4.39 -17.95 -29.66
N PRO A 99 -4.56 -17.07 -28.68
CA PRO A 99 -3.80 -15.83 -28.57
C PRO A 99 -2.39 -16.12 -28.05
N ASP A 100 -1.38 -15.49 -28.66
CA ASP A 100 -0.03 -15.52 -28.14
C ASP A 100 0.14 -14.66 -26.87
N HIS A 101 1.21 -14.93 -26.09
CA HIS A 101 1.47 -14.20 -24.85
C HIS A 101 1.69 -12.70 -25.06
N SER A 102 2.18 -12.25 -26.23
CA SER A 102 2.35 -10.83 -26.56
C SER A 102 1.00 -10.15 -26.76
N THR A 103 0.07 -10.80 -27.44
CA THR A 103 -1.31 -10.35 -27.61
C THR A 103 -2.01 -10.22 -26.25
N LEU A 104 -1.87 -11.23 -25.38
CA LEU A 104 -2.40 -11.19 -24.02
C LEU A 104 -1.77 -10.03 -23.21
N GLY A 105 -0.47 -9.83 -23.33
CA GLY A 105 0.26 -8.75 -22.68
C GLY A 105 -0.21 -7.37 -23.13
N ASN A 106 -0.38 -7.17 -24.45
CA ASN A 106 -0.89 -5.94 -25.04
C ASN A 106 -2.34 -5.69 -24.63
N PHE A 107 -3.17 -6.74 -24.61
CA PHE A 107 -4.54 -6.64 -24.13
C PHE A 107 -4.59 -6.14 -22.68
N ILE A 108 -3.80 -6.71 -21.78
CA ILE A 108 -3.76 -6.26 -20.39
C ILE A 108 -3.30 -4.79 -20.30
N ASN A 109 -2.27 -4.41 -21.04
CA ASN A 109 -1.76 -3.04 -20.98
C ASN A 109 -2.77 -2.01 -21.51
N ASN A 110 -3.49 -2.33 -22.57
CA ASN A 110 -4.37 -1.38 -23.27
C ASN A 110 -5.80 -1.38 -22.72
N TYR A 111 -6.31 -2.53 -22.24
CA TYR A 111 -7.69 -2.69 -21.82
C TYR A 111 -7.88 -2.85 -20.31
N ILE A 112 -6.92 -3.44 -19.60
CA ILE A 112 -7.05 -3.70 -18.15
C ILE A 112 -6.38 -2.61 -17.34
N VAL A 113 -5.12 -2.26 -17.63
CA VAL A 113 -4.35 -1.29 -16.84
C VAL A 113 -5.08 0.05 -16.66
N PRO A 114 -5.66 0.68 -17.71
CA PRO A 114 -6.30 1.99 -17.54
C PRO A 114 -7.58 1.97 -16.68
N TYR A 115 -8.29 0.83 -16.64
CA TYR A 115 -9.60 0.69 -15.99
C TYR A 115 -9.64 -0.38 -14.90
N GLN A 116 -8.49 -0.69 -14.32
CA GLN A 116 -8.33 -1.80 -13.38
C GLN A 116 -9.26 -1.73 -12.17
N TYR A 117 -9.45 -0.56 -11.59
CA TYR A 117 -10.32 -0.37 -10.42
C TYR A 117 -11.80 -0.47 -10.77
N GLU A 118 -12.22 0.08 -11.92
CA GLU A 118 -13.57 0.00 -12.45
C GLU A 118 -13.94 -1.46 -12.75
N ILE A 119 -13.06 -2.18 -13.44
CA ILE A 119 -13.20 -3.61 -13.73
C ILE A 119 -13.34 -4.41 -12.43
N PHE A 120 -12.43 -4.20 -11.49
CA PHE A 120 -12.43 -4.91 -10.23
C PHE A 120 -13.71 -4.70 -9.43
N THR A 121 -14.15 -3.45 -9.34
CA THR A 121 -15.30 -3.09 -8.51
C THR A 121 -16.63 -3.44 -9.14
N CYS A 122 -16.78 -3.38 -10.45
CA CYS A 122 -18.04 -3.78 -11.10
C CYS A 122 -18.31 -5.28 -10.95
N ILE A 123 -17.28 -6.13 -11.09
CA ILE A 123 -17.42 -7.58 -10.87
C ILE A 123 -17.71 -7.87 -9.39
N ASN A 124 -16.99 -7.24 -8.46
CA ASN A 124 -17.23 -7.42 -7.02
C ASN A 124 -18.64 -6.99 -6.61
N LYS A 125 -19.14 -5.85 -7.12
CA LYS A 125 -20.51 -5.41 -6.85
C LYS A 125 -21.55 -6.42 -7.31
N GLN A 126 -21.32 -7.10 -8.42
CA GLN A 126 -22.21 -8.15 -8.89
C GLN A 126 -22.16 -9.39 -7.98
N ILE A 127 -20.98 -9.80 -7.52
CA ILE A 127 -20.84 -10.91 -6.54
C ILE A 127 -21.56 -10.56 -5.23
N ILE A 128 -21.35 -9.35 -4.71
CA ILE A 128 -22.03 -8.87 -3.50
C ILE A 128 -23.56 -8.94 -3.66
N LYS A 129 -24.08 -8.49 -4.79
CA LYS A 129 -25.51 -8.52 -5.09
C LYS A 129 -26.04 -9.94 -5.18
N GLU A 130 -25.35 -10.82 -5.89
CA GLU A 130 -25.79 -12.20 -6.14
C GLU A 130 -25.88 -13.03 -4.85
N PHE A 131 -24.91 -12.87 -3.95
CA PHE A 131 -24.88 -13.59 -2.65
C PHE A 131 -25.47 -12.79 -1.49
N ASN A 132 -25.96 -11.56 -1.73
CA ASN A 132 -26.46 -10.65 -0.70
C ASN A 132 -25.48 -10.52 0.47
N LEU A 133 -24.22 -10.16 0.19
CA LEU A 133 -23.16 -10.10 1.19
C LEU A 133 -23.26 -8.84 2.04
N ASP A 134 -23.13 -9.00 3.36
CA ASP A 134 -22.97 -7.87 4.29
C ASP A 134 -21.50 -7.41 4.27
N ILE A 135 -21.27 -6.21 3.77
CA ILE A 135 -19.95 -5.57 3.70
C ILE A 135 -19.80 -4.43 4.71
N SER A 136 -20.52 -4.49 5.82
CA SER A 136 -20.48 -3.46 6.88
C SER A 136 -19.21 -3.54 7.73
N ASN A 137 -18.63 -4.73 7.91
CA ASN A 137 -17.39 -4.97 8.65
C ASN A 137 -16.23 -5.14 7.66
N CYS A 138 -15.29 -4.23 7.68
CA CYS A 138 -14.12 -4.26 6.80
C CYS A 138 -12.83 -4.47 7.59
N TYR A 139 -11.86 -5.08 6.91
CA TYR A 139 -10.57 -5.45 7.44
C TYR A 139 -9.50 -5.08 6.44
N VAL A 140 -8.58 -4.19 6.84
CA VAL A 140 -7.40 -3.85 6.03
C VAL A 140 -6.18 -4.57 6.58
N ASP A 141 -5.39 -5.12 5.69
CA ASP A 141 -4.07 -5.64 6.04
C ASP A 141 -3.16 -5.64 4.82
N GLY A 142 -1.86 -5.68 5.09
CA GLY A 142 -0.84 -5.55 4.08
C GLY A 142 0.16 -6.71 4.05
N THR A 143 0.72 -6.92 2.88
CA THR A 143 1.85 -7.83 2.71
C THR A 143 2.87 -7.22 1.76
N LYS A 144 4.15 -7.43 2.04
CA LYS A 144 5.24 -7.05 1.16
C LYS A 144 5.51 -8.18 0.19
N ILE A 145 5.54 -7.86 -1.10
CA ILE A 145 5.82 -8.83 -2.18
C ILE A 145 7.04 -8.33 -2.94
N GLU A 146 7.94 -9.26 -3.29
CA GLU A 146 9.15 -8.96 -4.04
C GLU A 146 8.83 -8.46 -5.45
N ALA A 147 9.49 -7.37 -5.83
CA ALA A 147 9.38 -6.78 -7.17
C ALA A 147 10.29 -7.51 -8.18
N ASN A 148 9.92 -7.45 -9.45
CA ASN A 148 10.76 -7.92 -10.53
C ASN A 148 11.92 -6.93 -10.79
N ALA A 149 12.81 -6.79 -9.81
CA ALA A 149 13.94 -5.89 -9.88
C ALA A 149 15.24 -6.57 -9.44
N ASN A 150 16.36 -6.07 -9.97
CA ASN A 150 17.68 -6.54 -9.56
C ASN A 150 18.07 -5.81 -8.26
N LYS A 151 18.17 -6.56 -7.14
CA LYS A 151 18.50 -6.04 -5.82
C LYS A 151 19.87 -5.35 -5.74
N TYR A 152 20.80 -5.70 -6.60
CA TYR A 152 22.15 -5.11 -6.65
C TYR A 152 22.21 -3.79 -7.44
N LYS A 153 21.21 -3.47 -8.26
CA LYS A 153 21.10 -2.20 -9.01
C LYS A 153 20.32 -1.13 -8.25
N PHE A 154 20.72 -0.91 -7.04
CA PHE A 154 20.12 -0.03 -6.06
C PHE A 154 20.71 1.39 -6.12
N VAL A 155 19.89 2.42 -5.96
CA VAL A 155 20.28 3.83 -6.00
C VAL A 155 19.69 4.56 -4.80
N TRP A 156 20.57 5.22 -4.02
CA TRP A 156 20.16 6.10 -2.94
C TRP A 156 19.76 7.49 -3.47
N LYS A 157 18.82 8.14 -2.78
CA LYS A 157 18.52 9.56 -2.96
C LYS A 157 19.74 10.39 -2.56
N PRO A 158 20.29 11.23 -3.45
CA PRO A 158 21.57 11.89 -3.21
C PRO A 158 21.49 13.18 -2.38
N THR A 159 20.45 13.42 -1.58
CA THR A 159 20.18 14.70 -0.89
C THR A 159 21.40 15.27 -0.16
N LYS A 160 22.16 14.44 0.59
CA LYS A 160 23.38 14.90 1.26
C LYS A 160 24.50 15.28 0.28
N PHE A 161 24.60 14.58 -0.83
CA PHE A 161 25.61 14.85 -1.87
C PHE A 161 25.20 16.06 -2.71
N HIS A 162 23.90 16.25 -2.95
CA HIS A 162 23.35 17.42 -3.62
C HIS A 162 23.68 18.69 -2.84
N ASN A 163 23.41 18.74 -1.52
CA ASN A 163 23.76 19.86 -0.67
C ASN A 163 25.28 20.17 -0.66
N LYS A 164 26.12 19.13 -0.63
CA LYS A 164 27.58 19.31 -0.73
C LYS A 164 28.02 19.81 -2.12
N LEU A 165 27.32 19.41 -3.16
CA LEU A 165 27.61 19.87 -4.53
C LEU A 165 27.19 21.33 -4.69
N ASP A 166 26.05 21.74 -4.13
CA ASP A 166 25.57 23.12 -4.12
C ASP A 166 26.58 24.07 -3.48
N ILE A 167 27.16 23.69 -2.33
CA ILE A 167 28.24 24.47 -1.69
C ILE A 167 29.43 24.63 -2.64
N LYS A 168 29.88 23.54 -3.28
CA LYS A 168 31.00 23.59 -4.24
C LYS A 168 30.72 24.42 -5.48
N ILE A 169 29.45 24.44 -5.92
CA ILE A 169 28.99 25.29 -7.03
C ILE A 169 29.07 26.75 -6.61
N LYS A 170 28.58 27.11 -5.43
CA LYS A 170 28.63 28.45 -4.89
C LYS A 170 30.07 28.94 -4.71
N ASP A 171 30.93 28.10 -4.17
CA ASP A 171 32.37 28.40 -4.05
C ASP A 171 33.00 28.69 -5.42
N LEU A 172 32.68 27.86 -6.44
CA LEU A 172 33.16 28.07 -7.79
C LEU A 172 32.62 29.34 -8.45
N LEU A 173 31.34 29.67 -8.20
CA LEU A 173 30.75 30.92 -8.69
C LEU A 173 31.41 32.14 -8.03
N ASN A 174 31.79 32.07 -6.77
CA ASN A 174 32.58 33.11 -6.10
C ASN A 174 33.98 33.23 -6.71
N GLU A 175 34.67 32.11 -7.04
CA GLU A 175 35.95 32.11 -7.77
C GLU A 175 35.84 32.76 -9.19
N MET A 176 34.63 32.79 -9.74
CA MET A 176 34.29 33.38 -11.05
C MET A 176 33.79 34.83 -10.96
N ASP A 177 33.75 35.46 -9.78
CA ASP A 177 33.17 36.77 -9.49
C ASP A 177 31.68 36.85 -9.82
N LEU A 178 30.93 35.76 -9.62
CA LEU A 178 29.51 35.64 -9.93
C LEU A 178 28.61 35.53 -8.68
N GLU A 179 29.03 36.07 -7.54
CA GLU A 179 28.31 35.96 -6.24
C GLU A 179 26.88 36.49 -6.29
N LYS A 180 26.61 37.48 -7.13
CA LYS A 180 25.28 38.13 -7.26
C LYS A 180 24.28 37.30 -8.11
N THR A 181 24.69 36.17 -8.65
CA THR A 181 23.86 35.38 -9.59
C THR A 181 23.03 34.31 -8.90
N TYR A 182 23.21 34.05 -7.60
CA TYR A 182 22.51 33.04 -6.85
C TYR A 182 22.01 33.54 -5.48
N THR A 183 21.05 32.81 -4.93
CA THR A 183 20.49 33.02 -3.58
C THR A 183 21.00 31.97 -2.59
N ASN A 184 20.58 32.07 -1.33
CA ASN A 184 20.91 31.07 -0.31
C ASN A 184 20.22 29.70 -0.56
N ASP A 185 19.21 29.66 -1.43
CA ASP A 185 18.52 28.43 -1.81
C ASP A 185 19.39 27.52 -2.67
N LEU A 186 18.98 26.25 -2.81
CA LEU A 186 19.63 25.30 -3.72
C LEU A 186 19.56 25.78 -5.17
N ILE A 187 20.69 25.78 -5.86
CA ILE A 187 20.77 26.18 -7.26
C ILE A 187 20.24 25.04 -8.13
N SER A 188 19.22 25.30 -8.96
CA SER A 188 18.74 24.33 -9.94
C SER A 188 19.70 24.15 -11.11
N SER A 189 19.72 22.96 -11.70
CA SER A 189 20.54 22.67 -12.90
C SER A 189 20.21 23.63 -14.06
N TYR A 190 18.95 24.03 -14.19
CA TYR A 190 18.52 24.99 -15.20
C TYR A 190 19.16 26.37 -14.99
N ASN A 191 19.06 26.91 -13.78
CA ASN A 191 19.65 28.21 -13.45
C ASN A 191 21.18 28.20 -13.55
N TYR A 192 21.79 27.11 -13.04
CA TYR A 192 23.25 26.94 -13.12
C TYR A 192 23.74 26.85 -14.56
N ASN A 193 23.02 26.17 -15.44
CA ASN A 193 23.34 26.12 -16.87
C ASN A 193 23.26 27.51 -17.54
N LEU A 194 22.27 28.31 -17.18
CA LEU A 194 22.18 29.71 -17.69
C LEU A 194 23.39 30.56 -17.25
N ILE A 195 23.79 30.44 -15.99
CA ILE A 195 24.97 31.12 -15.46
C ILE A 195 26.23 30.70 -16.20
N LEU A 196 26.45 29.39 -16.40
CA LEU A 196 27.60 28.86 -17.12
C LEU A 196 27.62 29.30 -18.60
N LYS A 197 26.47 29.30 -19.27
CA LYS A 197 26.36 29.79 -20.66
C LYS A 197 26.74 31.24 -20.78
N LYS A 198 26.24 32.09 -19.84
CA LYS A 198 26.61 33.52 -19.80
C LYS A 198 28.10 33.68 -19.55
N TYR A 199 28.67 32.99 -18.57
CA TYR A 199 30.11 33.00 -18.30
C TYR A 199 30.95 32.58 -19.51
N CYS A 200 30.52 31.54 -20.23
CA CYS A 200 31.17 31.10 -21.46
C CYS A 200 31.16 32.18 -22.55
N PHE A 201 30.02 32.85 -22.72
CA PHE A 201 29.86 33.96 -23.69
C PHE A 201 30.72 35.18 -23.32
N ASP A 202 30.63 35.62 -22.06
CA ASP A 202 31.35 36.80 -21.58
C ASP A 202 32.89 36.65 -21.65
N ASN A 203 33.40 35.45 -21.52
CA ASN A 203 34.83 35.13 -21.57
C ASN A 203 35.30 34.53 -22.93
N ASN A 204 34.46 34.54 -23.97
CA ASN A 204 34.77 34.03 -25.30
C ASN A 204 35.36 32.61 -25.30
N ILE A 205 34.83 31.69 -24.46
CA ILE A 205 35.32 30.33 -24.32
C ILE A 205 34.80 29.49 -25.47
N ASP A 206 35.71 28.99 -26.34
CA ASP A 206 35.35 27.98 -27.35
C ASP A 206 35.24 26.59 -26.72
N VAL A 207 34.00 26.14 -26.52
CA VAL A 207 33.68 24.84 -25.89
C VAL A 207 34.24 23.66 -26.69
N ASN A 208 34.33 23.78 -28.01
CA ASN A 208 34.83 22.71 -28.90
C ASN A 208 36.35 22.53 -28.84
N ASN A 209 37.07 23.57 -28.41
CA ASN A 209 38.54 23.60 -28.35
C ASN A 209 39.11 23.47 -26.92
N ILE A 210 38.32 23.08 -25.94
CA ILE A 210 38.83 22.78 -24.61
C ILE A 210 39.54 21.42 -24.65
N SER A 211 40.88 21.46 -24.99
CA SER A 211 41.67 20.25 -25.17
C SER A 211 41.96 19.54 -23.84
N ASN A 212 41.81 18.21 -23.83
CA ASN A 212 42.12 17.34 -22.68
C ASN A 212 43.54 16.75 -22.74
N GLY A 213 44.51 17.37 -23.47
CA GLY A 213 45.85 16.82 -23.72
C GLY A 213 46.87 17.15 -22.64
N ARG A 214 47.84 16.24 -22.38
CA ARG A 214 49.04 16.51 -21.58
C ARG A 214 49.85 17.61 -22.24
N GLY A 215 50.15 18.71 -21.51
CA GLY A 215 51.10 19.74 -21.95
C GLY A 215 50.49 21.12 -22.31
N LYS A 216 49.18 21.27 -22.47
CA LYS A 216 48.55 22.58 -22.68
C LYS A 216 48.01 23.16 -21.36
N LYS A 217 48.55 24.27 -20.90
CA LYS A 217 47.96 25.02 -19.74
C LYS A 217 46.70 25.71 -20.22
N LEU A 218 45.53 25.27 -19.71
CA LEU A 218 44.26 25.96 -19.89
C LEU A 218 44.26 27.31 -19.14
N ALA A 219 43.68 28.33 -19.71
CA ALA A 219 43.41 29.59 -19.01
C ALA A 219 42.54 29.35 -17.77
N LYS A 220 42.55 30.27 -16.80
CA LYS A 220 41.80 30.15 -15.55
C LYS A 220 40.30 30.03 -15.84
N GLU A 221 39.78 30.81 -16.75
CA GLU A 221 38.38 30.85 -17.18
C GLU A 221 37.94 29.51 -17.80
N GLN A 222 38.78 28.94 -18.66
CA GLN A 222 38.52 27.62 -19.28
C GLN A 222 38.52 26.47 -18.24
N LYS A 223 39.39 26.54 -17.22
CA LYS A 223 39.40 25.55 -16.12
C LYS A 223 38.15 25.64 -15.27
N ASN A 224 37.75 26.89 -14.93
CA ASN A 224 36.56 27.14 -14.14
C ASN A 224 35.30 26.69 -14.89
N TYR A 225 35.19 27.00 -16.18
CA TYR A 225 34.08 26.53 -17.01
C TYR A 225 34.02 24.99 -17.07
N LYS A 226 35.14 24.32 -17.32
CA LYS A 226 35.21 22.85 -17.34
C LYS A 226 34.77 22.24 -16.03
N LYS A 227 35.29 22.73 -14.90
CA LYS A 227 34.90 22.32 -13.55
C LYS A 227 33.41 22.56 -13.29
N GLY A 228 32.91 23.73 -13.72
CA GLY A 228 31.49 24.06 -13.63
C GLY A 228 30.60 23.15 -14.44
N TYR A 229 31.02 22.79 -15.66
CA TYR A 229 30.27 21.86 -16.50
C TYR A 229 30.24 20.42 -15.93
N GLU A 230 31.32 19.95 -15.31
CA GLU A 230 31.34 18.67 -14.58
C GLU A 230 30.37 18.69 -13.38
N TYR A 231 30.25 19.83 -12.70
CA TYR A 231 29.28 20.01 -11.63
C TYR A 231 27.84 20.04 -12.15
N LEU A 232 27.59 20.67 -13.31
CA LEU A 232 26.29 20.67 -13.96
C LEU A 232 25.80 19.26 -14.30
N ILE A 233 26.66 18.43 -14.90
CA ILE A 233 26.32 17.03 -15.21
C ILE A 233 25.90 16.27 -13.95
N LYS A 234 26.65 16.44 -12.85
CA LYS A 234 26.33 15.80 -11.57
C LYS A 234 25.05 16.33 -10.95
N LEU A 235 24.81 17.64 -11.08
CA LEU A 235 23.60 18.29 -10.56
C LEU A 235 22.35 17.77 -11.27
N VAL A 236 22.37 17.68 -12.60
CA VAL A 236 21.29 17.08 -13.39
C VAL A 236 21.04 15.63 -12.96
N GLU A 237 22.11 14.83 -12.79
CA GLU A 237 21.99 13.45 -12.34
C GLU A 237 21.35 13.36 -10.94
N TYR A 238 21.69 14.28 -10.03
CA TYR A 238 21.14 14.29 -8.67
C TYR A 238 19.67 14.70 -8.66
N GLU A 239 19.30 15.73 -9.41
CA GLU A 239 17.90 16.16 -9.56
C GLU A 239 17.02 15.06 -10.17
N GLU A 240 17.52 14.35 -11.21
CA GLU A 240 16.80 13.21 -11.79
C GLU A 240 16.57 12.08 -10.76
N LYS A 241 17.59 11.75 -9.98
CA LYS A 241 17.48 10.74 -8.92
C LYS A 241 16.50 11.15 -7.83
N GLU A 242 16.53 12.42 -7.43
CA GLU A 242 15.61 12.99 -6.44
C GLU A 242 14.17 13.01 -6.96
N LYS A 243 13.98 13.37 -8.23
CA LYS A 243 12.67 13.32 -8.91
C LYS A 243 12.10 11.89 -8.95
N ILE A 244 12.93 10.88 -9.24
CA ILE A 244 12.49 9.47 -9.22
C ILE A 244 12.12 9.02 -7.81
N CYS A 245 12.88 9.41 -6.79
CA CYS A 245 12.59 9.08 -5.40
C CYS A 245 11.32 9.76 -4.88
N GLY A 246 11.03 10.98 -5.32
CA GLY A 246 9.97 11.81 -4.76
C GLY A 246 10.25 12.20 -3.31
N GLU A 247 9.21 12.62 -2.58
CA GLU A 247 9.35 13.09 -1.19
C GLU A 247 9.51 11.94 -0.18
N ASN A 248 8.78 10.85 -0.38
CA ASN A 248 8.59 9.80 0.62
C ASN A 248 9.60 8.65 0.54
N ARG A 249 10.40 8.56 -0.54
CA ARG A 249 11.36 7.47 -0.72
C ARG A 249 12.80 7.96 -0.61
N ASN A 250 13.65 7.12 -0.03
CA ASN A 250 15.09 7.39 0.08
C ASN A 250 15.92 6.60 -0.96
N SER A 251 15.26 5.78 -1.80
CA SER A 251 15.94 4.91 -2.74
C SER A 251 15.00 4.37 -3.81
N TYR A 252 15.58 3.89 -4.91
CA TYR A 252 14.89 3.15 -5.96
C TYR A 252 15.82 2.12 -6.61
N PHE A 253 15.30 1.27 -7.49
CA PHE A 253 16.09 0.30 -8.26
C PHE A 253 16.13 0.69 -9.74
N LYS A 254 17.29 0.59 -10.38
CA LYS A 254 17.43 0.95 -11.82
C LYS A 254 16.56 0.11 -12.74
N THR A 255 16.27 -1.13 -12.36
CA THR A 255 15.49 -2.09 -13.15
C THR A 255 13.98 -1.94 -12.97
N ASP A 256 13.54 -1.39 -11.82
CA ASP A 256 12.16 -0.98 -11.55
C ASP A 256 12.20 0.26 -10.67
N LYS A 257 11.99 1.43 -11.29
CA LYS A 257 12.12 2.75 -10.63
C LYS A 257 11.07 2.98 -9.55
N ASP A 258 9.96 2.24 -9.59
CA ASP A 258 8.86 2.37 -8.64
C ASP A 258 9.01 1.44 -7.44
N ALA A 259 9.80 0.39 -7.53
CA ALA A 259 10.08 -0.50 -6.42
C ALA A 259 10.92 0.20 -5.34
N THR A 260 10.60 -0.10 -4.08
CA THR A 260 11.29 0.45 -2.91
C THR A 260 12.02 -0.66 -2.15
N ALA A 261 13.17 -0.33 -1.56
CA ALA A 261 13.89 -1.29 -0.70
C ALA A 261 13.10 -1.54 0.59
N MET A 262 12.66 -2.78 0.79
CA MET A 262 11.86 -3.22 1.93
C MET A 262 12.46 -4.46 2.56
N VAL A 263 12.24 -4.64 3.87
CA VAL A 263 12.52 -5.90 4.55
C VAL A 263 11.35 -6.84 4.26
N LEU A 264 11.63 -7.97 3.63
CA LEU A 264 10.66 -9.04 3.39
C LEU A 264 10.68 -10.03 4.57
N LYS A 265 9.54 -10.70 4.83
CA LYS A 265 9.49 -11.78 5.82
C LYS A 265 10.33 -12.99 5.37
N GLU A 266 10.29 -13.28 4.08
CA GLU A 266 11.06 -14.33 3.41
C GLU A 266 11.54 -13.84 2.06
N ASP A 267 12.76 -14.18 1.67
CA ASP A 267 13.29 -13.99 0.32
C ASP A 267 12.74 -15.07 -0.61
N TYR A 268 12.34 -14.69 -1.82
CA TYR A 268 11.80 -15.62 -2.82
C TYR A 268 12.76 -16.77 -3.17
N TYR A 269 14.06 -16.48 -3.31
CA TYR A 269 15.05 -17.46 -3.72
C TYR A 269 15.66 -18.24 -2.55
N SER A 270 16.15 -17.53 -1.54
CA SER A 270 16.90 -18.14 -0.43
C SER A 270 16.02 -18.63 0.70
N LYS A 271 14.75 -18.19 0.73
CA LYS A 271 13.82 -18.40 1.85
C LYS A 271 14.34 -17.89 3.21
N LEU A 272 15.39 -17.05 3.18
CA LEU A 272 15.92 -16.41 4.38
C LEU A 272 15.03 -15.24 4.79
N SER A 273 14.84 -15.07 6.08
CA SER A 273 14.02 -14.01 6.65
C SER A 273 14.82 -12.72 6.86
N HIS A 274 14.10 -11.58 6.81
CA HIS A 274 14.60 -10.26 7.19
C HIS A 274 15.69 -9.66 6.28
N ASP A 275 15.79 -10.09 5.03
CA ASP A 275 16.69 -9.46 4.07
C ASP A 275 16.01 -8.30 3.31
N PHE A 276 16.85 -7.35 2.83
CA PHE A 276 16.39 -6.20 2.06
C PHE A 276 16.28 -6.54 0.58
N HIS A 277 15.09 -6.38 0.03
CA HIS A 277 14.78 -6.59 -1.37
C HIS A 277 14.03 -5.41 -1.96
N ALA A 278 14.02 -5.35 -3.30
CA ALA A 278 13.08 -4.53 -4.01
C ALA A 278 11.66 -5.08 -3.79
N GLY A 279 10.74 -4.25 -3.36
CA GLY A 279 9.38 -4.72 -3.08
C GLY A 279 8.34 -3.62 -3.20
N TYR A 280 7.09 -4.08 -3.14
CA TYR A 280 5.90 -3.25 -3.01
C TYR A 280 5.12 -3.69 -1.77
N ASN A 281 4.50 -2.73 -1.10
CA ASN A 281 3.57 -3.00 -0.02
C ASN A 281 2.16 -3.10 -0.61
N ILE A 282 1.62 -4.32 -0.62
CA ILE A 282 0.30 -4.61 -1.16
C ILE A 282 -0.70 -4.60 -0.01
N GLN A 283 -1.71 -3.76 -0.13
CA GLN A 283 -2.80 -3.65 0.82
C GLN A 283 -4.07 -4.23 0.23
N VAL A 284 -4.84 -4.93 1.04
CA VAL A 284 -6.17 -5.42 0.67
C VAL A 284 -7.19 -5.05 1.73
N LEU A 285 -8.38 -4.65 1.29
CA LEU A 285 -9.55 -4.43 2.14
C LEU A 285 -10.52 -5.58 1.88
N VAL A 286 -10.81 -6.36 2.92
CA VAL A 286 -11.61 -7.58 2.85
C VAL A 286 -12.88 -7.41 3.65
N SER A 287 -13.98 -7.94 3.17
CA SER A 287 -15.24 -8.08 3.90
C SER A 287 -16.00 -9.30 3.38
N SER A 288 -16.61 -10.07 4.27
CA SER A 288 -17.34 -11.31 3.93
C SER A 288 -16.55 -12.24 3.01
N LEU A 289 -15.25 -12.42 3.31
CA LEU A 289 -14.28 -13.20 2.52
C LEU A 289 -14.02 -12.66 1.09
N LEU A 290 -14.60 -11.55 0.70
CA LEU A 290 -14.37 -10.92 -0.60
C LEU A 290 -13.34 -9.79 -0.46
N ILE A 291 -12.33 -9.78 -1.30
CA ILE A 291 -11.43 -8.64 -1.42
C ILE A 291 -12.21 -7.52 -2.13
N LEU A 292 -12.59 -6.48 -1.38
CA LEU A 292 -13.38 -5.37 -1.91
C LEU A 292 -12.53 -4.32 -2.61
N MET A 293 -11.32 -4.10 -2.07
CA MET A 293 -10.37 -3.13 -2.62
C MET A 293 -8.94 -3.63 -2.43
N TYR A 294 -8.06 -3.19 -3.29
CA TYR A 294 -6.63 -3.43 -3.21
C TYR A 294 -5.86 -2.12 -3.46
N GLY A 295 -4.64 -2.05 -2.97
CA GLY A 295 -3.74 -0.92 -3.21
C GLY A 295 -2.28 -1.40 -3.27
N VAL A 296 -1.49 -0.73 -4.10
CA VAL A 296 -0.05 -0.98 -4.23
C VAL A 296 0.70 0.27 -3.78
N PHE A 297 1.49 0.12 -2.73
CA PHE A 297 2.18 1.24 -2.09
C PHE A 297 3.69 1.08 -2.15
N GLN A 298 4.37 2.20 -2.17
CA GLN A 298 5.83 2.30 -2.09
C GLN A 298 6.31 2.49 -0.64
N ASP A 299 5.38 2.63 0.30
CA ASP A 299 5.65 2.79 1.72
C ASP A 299 6.16 1.49 2.34
N ARG A 300 7.21 1.60 3.17
CA ARG A 300 7.82 0.45 3.86
C ARG A 300 6.98 -0.08 5.02
N THR A 301 6.04 0.72 5.49
CA THR A 301 5.18 0.42 6.64
C THR A 301 3.72 0.68 6.29
N ASP A 302 2.82 0.05 7.02
CA ASP A 302 1.38 0.15 6.80
C ASP A 302 0.78 1.44 7.38
N PHE A 303 1.57 2.18 8.15
CA PHE A 303 1.16 3.38 8.90
C PHE A 303 0.45 4.44 8.04
N ASN A 304 0.93 4.66 6.80
CA ASN A 304 0.41 5.68 5.89
C ASN A 304 -0.57 5.13 4.85
N THR A 305 -0.81 3.82 4.81
CA THR A 305 -1.61 3.20 3.74
C THR A 305 -3.11 3.17 4.06
N PHE A 306 -3.48 3.32 5.34
CA PHE A 306 -4.86 3.24 5.82
C PHE A 306 -5.79 4.25 5.15
N ILE A 307 -5.48 5.54 5.26
CA ILE A 307 -6.30 6.62 4.69
C ILE A 307 -6.42 6.49 3.17
N PRO A 308 -5.33 6.29 2.39
CA PRO A 308 -5.42 6.03 0.97
C PRO A 308 -6.31 4.83 0.60
N MET A 309 -6.26 3.73 1.36
CA MET A 309 -7.11 2.56 1.11
C MET A 309 -8.60 2.87 1.33
N ASN A 310 -8.93 3.56 2.42
CA ASN A 310 -10.30 3.98 2.70
C ASN A 310 -10.83 5.00 1.68
N ASN A 311 -9.98 5.90 1.21
CA ASN A 311 -10.32 6.85 0.14
C ASN A 311 -10.58 6.12 -1.19
N LEU A 312 -9.78 5.10 -1.53
CA LEU A 312 -10.02 4.25 -2.69
C LEU A 312 -11.36 3.50 -2.55
N TYR A 313 -11.62 2.93 -1.39
CA TYR A 313 -12.90 2.26 -1.13
C TYR A 313 -14.08 3.23 -1.30
N TYR A 314 -14.01 4.42 -0.69
CA TYR A 314 -15.04 5.45 -0.82
C TYR A 314 -15.26 5.86 -2.29
N LYS A 315 -14.18 6.10 -3.03
CA LYS A 315 -14.25 6.50 -4.45
C LYS A 315 -15.09 5.55 -5.29
N TYR A 316 -14.98 4.23 -5.04
CA TYR A 316 -15.63 3.22 -5.88
C TYR A 316 -16.94 2.67 -5.31
N TYR A 317 -17.13 2.72 -3.99
CA TYR A 317 -18.35 2.23 -3.32
C TYR A 317 -19.29 3.35 -2.86
N ASN A 318 -18.88 4.62 -2.93
CA ASN A 318 -19.62 5.81 -2.48
C ASN A 318 -20.07 5.74 -1.01
N LYS A 319 -19.35 5.02 -0.18
CA LYS A 319 -19.58 4.89 1.26
C LYS A 319 -18.32 4.48 1.97
N TYR A 320 -18.19 4.83 3.24
CA TYR A 320 -17.18 4.28 4.13
C TYR A 320 -17.62 2.97 4.77
N PRO A 321 -16.70 2.13 5.27
CA PRO A 321 -17.06 1.00 6.13
C PRO A 321 -17.84 1.48 7.37
N LYS A 322 -18.79 0.67 7.86
CA LYS A 322 -19.44 0.99 9.16
C LYS A 322 -18.50 0.67 10.33
N ASN A 323 -17.82 -0.46 10.24
CA ASN A 323 -16.88 -0.95 11.25
C ASN A 323 -15.58 -1.34 10.56
N GLU A 324 -14.45 -0.99 11.16
CA GLU A 324 -13.13 -1.35 10.63
C GLU A 324 -12.24 -1.90 11.74
N CYS A 325 -11.58 -3.03 11.46
CA CYS A 325 -10.74 -3.73 12.42
C CYS A 325 -9.47 -4.21 11.74
N ASP A 326 -8.37 -3.55 12.07
CA ASP A 326 -7.08 -3.79 11.44
C ASP A 326 -6.02 -4.13 12.50
N ASP A 327 -4.80 -4.36 12.05
CA ASP A 327 -3.69 -4.63 12.96
C ASP A 327 -3.22 -3.38 13.70
N ALA A 328 -2.48 -3.58 14.79
CA ALA A 328 -1.92 -2.50 15.61
C ALA A 328 -1.00 -1.52 14.84
N GLY A 329 -0.46 -1.94 13.71
CA GLY A 329 0.30 -1.08 12.80
C GLY A 329 -0.48 0.12 12.25
N TYR A 330 -1.80 0.02 12.17
CA TYR A 330 -2.70 1.12 11.73
C TYR A 330 -3.18 2.00 12.88
N GLY A 331 -2.95 1.59 14.14
CA GLY A 331 -3.46 2.25 15.34
C GLY A 331 -2.69 3.50 15.74
N ASN A 332 -2.90 4.60 15.04
CA ASN A 332 -2.27 5.89 15.29
C ASN A 332 -3.29 7.04 15.34
N TYR A 333 -2.88 8.20 15.87
CA TYR A 333 -3.75 9.35 16.04
C TYR A 333 -4.42 9.81 14.73
N LYS A 334 -3.62 9.89 13.65
CA LYS A 334 -4.11 10.37 12.35
C LYS A 334 -5.21 9.47 11.79
N ASN A 335 -5.03 8.14 11.88
CA ASN A 335 -6.00 7.17 11.39
C ASN A 335 -7.25 7.14 12.27
N TYR A 336 -7.11 7.21 13.60
CA TYR A 336 -8.26 7.24 14.52
C TYR A 336 -9.09 8.51 14.34
N LYS A 337 -8.45 9.66 14.18
CA LYS A 337 -9.10 10.93 13.88
C LYS A 337 -9.88 10.86 12.56
N TYR A 338 -9.26 10.30 11.52
CA TYR A 338 -9.89 10.06 10.23
C TYR A 338 -11.14 9.17 10.36
N MET A 339 -11.05 8.06 11.11
CA MET A 339 -12.20 7.17 11.33
C MET A 339 -13.36 7.90 12.00
N ARG A 340 -13.09 8.71 13.03
CA ARG A 340 -14.11 9.53 13.71
C ARG A 340 -14.75 10.55 12.76
N GLU A 341 -13.94 11.26 11.96
CA GLU A 341 -14.42 12.27 11.01
C GLU A 341 -15.33 11.66 9.93
N HIS A 342 -15.12 10.40 9.57
CA HIS A 342 -15.92 9.69 8.56
C HIS A 342 -16.94 8.71 9.14
N SER A 343 -17.23 8.79 10.46
CA SER A 343 -18.18 7.93 11.16
C SER A 343 -17.91 6.43 11.01
N ILE A 344 -16.63 6.05 10.89
CA ILE A 344 -16.18 4.66 10.89
C ILE A 344 -15.98 4.23 12.33
N LYS A 345 -16.70 3.19 12.78
CA LYS A 345 -16.55 2.67 14.13
C LYS A 345 -15.23 1.92 14.26
N ASN A 346 -14.38 2.39 15.17
CA ASN A 346 -13.00 1.96 15.31
C ASN A 346 -12.89 0.70 16.17
N TYR A 347 -12.39 -0.41 15.58
CA TYR A 347 -11.99 -1.65 16.25
C TYR A 347 -10.52 -1.97 16.00
N VAL A 348 -9.72 -0.98 15.60
CA VAL A 348 -8.28 -1.13 15.35
C VAL A 348 -7.53 -1.08 16.68
N LYS A 349 -6.60 -2.01 16.88
CA LYS A 349 -5.73 -2.03 18.05
C LYS A 349 -4.74 -0.87 17.99
N PHE A 350 -4.48 -0.19 19.12
CA PHE A 350 -3.35 0.75 19.22
C PHE A 350 -2.04 0.01 19.58
N GLN A 351 -0.91 0.62 19.32
CA GLN A 351 0.42 -0.02 19.40
C GLN A 351 0.72 -0.76 20.71
N ASN A 352 0.18 -0.33 21.85
CA ASN A 352 0.44 -0.94 23.16
C ASN A 352 -0.71 -1.82 23.66
N TRP A 353 -1.70 -2.10 22.82
CA TRP A 353 -2.91 -2.84 23.18
C TRP A 353 -2.64 -4.16 23.90
N GLU A 354 -1.76 -5.00 23.36
CA GLU A 354 -1.48 -6.32 23.94
C GLU A 354 -0.76 -6.23 25.29
N GLY A 355 0.11 -5.24 25.45
CA GLY A 355 0.76 -4.94 26.71
C GLY A 355 -0.23 -4.50 27.80
N GLU A 356 -1.22 -3.69 27.43
CA GLU A 356 -2.28 -3.26 28.34
C GLU A 356 -3.26 -4.40 28.66
N ALA A 357 -3.69 -5.14 27.66
CA ALA A 357 -4.64 -6.24 27.81
C ALA A 357 -4.07 -7.39 28.66
N SER A 358 -2.76 -7.68 28.54
CA SER A 358 -2.06 -8.69 29.37
C SER A 358 -1.65 -8.19 30.77
N GLY A 359 -1.82 -6.89 31.05
CA GLY A 359 -1.37 -6.27 32.30
C GLY A 359 0.14 -6.07 32.42
N LYS A 360 0.93 -6.42 31.40
CA LYS A 360 2.39 -6.19 31.37
C LYS A 360 2.73 -4.70 31.35
N ASN A 361 1.98 -3.92 30.58
CA ASN A 361 2.15 -2.47 30.45
C ASN A 361 0.79 -1.80 30.66
N PRO A 362 0.40 -1.47 31.90
CA PRO A 362 -0.89 -0.85 32.16
C PRO A 362 -0.97 0.53 31.52
N GLN A 363 -2.20 0.99 31.24
CA GLN A 363 -2.45 2.37 30.87
C GLN A 363 -1.98 3.27 32.01
N LEU A 364 -1.11 4.23 31.72
CA LEU A 364 -0.49 5.07 32.74
C LEU A 364 -1.20 6.42 32.92
N PHE A 365 -1.91 6.87 31.90
CA PHE A 365 -2.57 8.17 31.88
C PHE A 365 -4.00 8.02 31.36
N TYR A 366 -4.92 8.75 32.00
CA TYR A 366 -6.33 8.78 31.67
C TYR A 366 -6.76 10.22 31.45
N THR A 367 -7.55 10.48 30.43
CA THR A 367 -8.19 11.80 30.20
C THR A 367 -9.50 11.89 30.94
N PHE A 368 -9.72 13.02 31.60
CA PHE A 368 -10.93 13.28 32.38
C PHE A 368 -11.26 14.77 32.33
N ASN A 369 -12.48 15.17 31.89
CA ASN A 369 -12.95 16.56 31.84
C ASN A 369 -11.86 17.56 31.38
N ASP A 370 -11.26 17.34 30.21
CA ASP A 370 -10.16 18.14 29.64
C ASP A 370 -8.83 18.10 30.39
N GLY A 371 -8.71 17.30 31.46
CA GLY A 371 -7.49 17.04 32.21
C GLY A 371 -6.91 15.66 31.93
N VAL A 372 -5.72 15.43 32.45
CA VAL A 372 -5.04 14.13 32.41
C VAL A 372 -4.69 13.72 33.84
N ILE A 373 -5.02 12.48 34.19
CA ILE A 373 -4.69 11.88 35.49
C ILE A 373 -3.75 10.71 35.25
N CYS A 374 -2.69 10.59 36.06
CA CYS A 374 -1.82 9.44 36.05
C CYS A 374 -2.39 8.25 36.85
N LEU A 375 -1.79 7.07 36.69
CA LEU A 375 -2.22 5.85 37.38
C LEU A 375 -2.17 5.98 38.93
N ASN A 376 -1.35 6.87 39.47
CA ASN A 376 -1.28 7.20 40.89
C ASN A 376 -2.27 8.32 41.31
N THR A 377 -3.27 8.56 40.49
CA THR A 377 -4.32 9.59 40.70
C THR A 377 -3.85 11.05 40.73
N ASN A 378 -2.57 11.33 40.44
CA ASN A 378 -2.08 12.69 40.35
C ASN A 378 -2.61 13.37 39.09
N ILE A 379 -3.07 14.61 39.25
CA ILE A 379 -3.58 15.42 38.14
C ILE A 379 -2.38 16.07 37.45
N GLY A 380 -2.35 15.97 36.12
CA GLY A 380 -1.34 16.63 35.29
C GLY A 380 -1.67 18.10 35.10
N GLU A 381 -0.76 18.97 35.46
CA GLU A 381 -0.81 20.39 35.17
C GLU A 381 -0.29 20.65 33.76
N GLN A 382 -1.09 21.34 32.94
CA GLN A 382 -0.65 21.74 31.61
C GLN A 382 0.38 22.86 31.72
N VAL A 383 1.56 22.65 31.11
CA VAL A 383 2.68 23.61 31.14
C VAL A 383 3.17 23.93 29.72
N PRO A 384 3.75 25.14 29.51
CA PRO A 384 4.30 25.49 28.21
C PRO A 384 5.52 24.61 27.89
N PHE A 385 5.77 24.41 26.57
CA PHE A 385 7.02 23.82 26.09
C PHE A 385 8.20 24.78 26.31
N ASP A 386 9.34 24.25 26.64
CA ASP A 386 10.57 25.00 26.88
C ASP A 386 11.75 24.46 26.05
N TYR A 387 12.96 24.99 26.29
CA TYR A 387 14.18 24.55 25.61
C TYR A 387 14.50 23.06 25.84
N TYR A 388 14.19 22.52 27.03
CA TYR A 388 14.46 21.13 27.41
C TYR A 388 13.34 20.18 26.98
N HIS A 389 12.10 20.67 26.90
CA HIS A 389 10.90 19.93 26.56
C HIS A 389 10.35 20.43 25.23
N ARG A 390 11.04 20.09 24.14
CA ARG A 390 10.63 20.48 22.77
C ARG A 390 9.40 19.72 22.34
N LYS A 391 8.45 20.43 21.76
CA LYS A 391 7.24 19.85 21.16
C LYS A 391 7.60 18.84 20.06
N ARG A 392 7.15 17.61 20.18
CA ARG A 392 7.38 16.53 19.23
C ARG A 392 6.23 16.33 18.27
N ASN A 393 5.00 16.55 18.74
CA ASN A 393 3.77 16.38 17.99
C ASN A 393 3.07 17.72 17.81
N LYS A 394 2.53 17.98 16.62
CA LYS A 394 1.81 19.25 16.33
C LYS A 394 0.69 19.52 17.35
N ASP A 395 -0.05 18.48 17.72
CA ASP A 395 -1.20 18.55 18.63
C ASP A 395 -0.83 18.11 20.07
N GLY A 396 0.48 17.99 20.37
CA GLY A 396 1.00 17.59 21.67
C GLY A 396 0.83 18.70 22.71
N VAL A 397 0.46 18.31 23.93
CA VAL A 397 0.36 19.15 25.13
C VAL A 397 1.32 18.58 26.18
N LEU A 398 2.11 19.44 26.82
CA LEU A 398 3.03 19.04 27.87
C LEU A 398 2.32 19.10 29.21
N TYR A 399 2.38 18.00 29.97
CA TYR A 399 1.84 17.90 31.31
C TYR A 399 2.97 17.66 32.32
N LYS A 400 2.89 18.34 33.47
CA LYS A 400 3.74 18.14 34.64
C LYS A 400 2.93 17.39 35.70
N PHE A 401 3.49 16.32 36.23
CA PHE A 401 2.92 15.54 37.33
C PHE A 401 3.83 15.63 38.54
N ASN A 402 3.28 15.96 39.69
CA ASN A 402 3.99 16.06 40.96
C ASN A 402 3.75 14.80 41.82
N GLY A 403 4.55 14.58 42.90
CA GLY A 403 4.44 13.41 43.78
C GLY A 403 4.91 12.12 43.11
N CYS A 404 6.00 12.22 42.36
CA CYS A 404 6.55 11.09 41.59
C CYS A 404 7.66 10.35 42.32
N SER A 405 8.27 10.91 43.38
CA SER A 405 9.35 10.30 44.17
C SER A 405 8.93 8.98 44.82
N ASP A 406 7.76 8.95 45.47
CA ASP A 406 7.22 7.78 46.17
C ASP A 406 6.18 7.00 45.37
N CYS A 407 6.16 7.19 44.07
CA CYS A 407 5.16 6.57 43.20
C CYS A 407 5.40 5.07 43.01
N ASN A 408 4.42 4.24 43.41
CA ASN A 408 4.44 2.79 43.25
C ASN A 408 4.54 2.31 41.79
N TYR A 409 4.21 3.19 40.83
CA TYR A 409 4.27 2.89 39.40
C TYR A 409 5.48 3.50 38.70
N SER A 410 6.41 4.08 39.45
CA SER A 410 7.62 4.78 38.92
C SER A 410 8.41 3.92 37.93
N TYR A 411 8.57 2.62 38.25
CA TYR A 411 9.29 1.65 37.41
C TYR A 411 8.64 1.32 36.06
N LYS A 412 7.33 1.53 35.94
CA LYS A 412 6.56 1.33 34.68
C LYS A 412 6.29 2.63 33.95
N CYS A 413 6.48 3.76 34.60
CA CYS A 413 6.13 5.06 34.04
C CYS A 413 7.08 5.44 32.90
N LYS A 414 6.51 5.79 31.73
CA LYS A 414 7.26 6.23 30.55
C LYS A 414 7.80 7.66 30.65
N ALA A 415 7.28 8.45 31.58
CA ALA A 415 7.81 9.78 31.88
C ALA A 415 9.20 9.60 32.52
N LYS A 416 10.26 9.84 31.77
CA LYS A 416 11.62 9.67 32.25
C LYS A 416 11.96 10.75 33.27
N LEU A 417 12.45 10.33 34.45
CA LEU A 417 13.14 11.21 35.37
C LEU A 417 14.49 11.57 34.75
N LYS A 418 14.83 12.86 34.69
CA LYS A 418 16.21 13.30 34.43
C LYS A 418 17.12 13.06 35.63
N ASN A 419 16.60 13.32 36.83
CA ASN A 419 17.26 13.05 38.11
C ASN A 419 16.33 12.22 38.99
N LYS A 420 16.89 11.24 39.73
CA LYS A 420 16.10 10.38 40.61
C LYS A 420 15.49 11.13 41.81
N ASP A 421 16.01 12.32 42.12
CA ASP A 421 15.62 13.15 43.26
C ASP A 421 14.50 14.18 42.96
N GLU A 422 14.02 14.23 41.71
CA GLU A 422 12.93 15.15 41.32
C GLU A 422 11.58 14.53 41.62
N ASP A 423 10.74 15.23 42.39
CA ASP A 423 9.38 14.81 42.73
C ASP A 423 8.35 15.06 41.63
N TYR A 424 8.79 15.39 40.42
CA TYR A 424 7.91 15.66 39.27
C TYR A 424 8.39 15.02 37.99
N ARG A 425 7.45 14.80 37.06
CA ARG A 425 7.75 14.28 35.73
C ARG A 425 6.97 15.05 34.67
N TYR A 426 7.61 15.17 33.49
CA TYR A 426 6.97 15.74 32.30
C TYR A 426 6.64 14.65 31.30
N ILE A 427 5.46 14.79 30.68
CA ILE A 427 5.05 13.95 29.57
C ILE A 427 4.30 14.77 28.52
N GLU A 428 4.64 14.56 27.26
CA GLU A 428 3.87 15.08 26.15
C GLU A 428 2.80 14.06 25.76
N LEU A 429 1.54 14.45 25.79
CA LEU A 429 0.38 13.66 25.38
C LEU A 429 -0.42 14.45 24.34
N ILE A 430 -1.20 13.72 23.54
CA ILE A 430 -2.25 14.28 22.68
C ILE A 430 -3.57 13.91 23.33
N PRO A 431 -4.26 14.82 24.05
CA PRO A 431 -5.46 14.50 24.80
C PRO A 431 -6.56 13.86 23.96
N ASP A 432 -6.80 14.40 22.77
CA ASP A 432 -7.76 13.84 21.81
C ASP A 432 -7.41 12.39 21.39
N TYR A 433 -6.12 12.07 21.25
CA TYR A 433 -5.70 10.70 20.95
C TYR A 433 -5.96 9.74 22.12
N GLU A 434 -5.80 10.19 23.37
CA GLU A 434 -6.11 9.36 24.54
C GLU A 434 -7.62 9.07 24.62
N LEU A 435 -8.48 10.04 24.30
CA LEU A 435 -9.93 9.83 24.18
C LEU A 435 -10.26 8.83 23.07
N LEU A 436 -9.65 8.96 21.90
CA LEU A 436 -9.84 8.03 20.78
C LEU A 436 -9.37 6.61 21.12
N LYS A 437 -8.28 6.47 21.87
CA LYS A 437 -7.82 5.15 22.37
C LYS A 437 -8.80 4.55 23.37
N GLU A 438 -9.40 5.37 24.25
CA GLU A 438 -10.41 4.89 25.19
C GLU A 438 -11.67 4.41 24.46
N GLU A 439 -12.12 5.14 23.46
CA GLU A 439 -13.22 4.72 22.58
C GLU A 439 -12.90 3.39 21.88
N ALA A 440 -11.72 3.28 21.26
CA ALA A 440 -11.26 2.06 20.62
C ALA A 440 -11.18 0.89 21.61
N ARG A 441 -10.70 1.13 22.84
CA ARG A 441 -10.61 0.12 23.91
C ARG A 441 -12.00 -0.40 24.26
N ASN A 442 -12.96 0.49 24.47
CA ASN A 442 -14.35 0.12 24.78
C ASN A 442 -14.98 -0.69 23.63
N ASN A 443 -14.75 -0.28 22.39
CA ASN A 443 -15.21 -1.02 21.21
C ASN A 443 -14.58 -2.42 21.13
N LEU A 444 -13.25 -2.53 21.27
CA LEU A 444 -12.51 -3.80 21.19
C LEU A 444 -12.90 -4.80 22.29
N LEU A 445 -13.27 -4.33 23.48
CA LEU A 445 -13.69 -5.18 24.61
C LEU A 445 -15.19 -5.51 24.57
N SER A 446 -15.96 -4.89 23.69
CA SER A 446 -17.38 -5.21 23.52
C SER A 446 -17.57 -6.61 22.91
N PRO A 447 -18.72 -7.29 23.12
CA PRO A 447 -19.02 -8.56 22.46
C PRO A 447 -18.87 -8.49 20.95
N LYS A 448 -19.36 -7.40 20.34
CA LYS A 448 -19.21 -7.15 18.90
C LYS A 448 -17.74 -6.97 18.50
N GLY A 449 -16.93 -6.31 19.33
CA GLY A 449 -15.50 -6.16 19.08
C GLY A 449 -14.73 -7.48 19.12
N ILE A 450 -15.11 -8.39 20.01
CA ILE A 450 -14.54 -9.74 20.08
C ILE A 450 -14.86 -10.52 18.79
N GLU A 451 -16.12 -10.49 18.37
CA GLU A 451 -16.57 -11.13 17.13
C GLU A 451 -15.81 -10.59 15.90
N ILE A 452 -15.73 -9.26 15.77
CA ILE A 452 -15.03 -8.61 14.65
C ILE A 452 -13.55 -8.97 14.63
N ARG A 453 -12.87 -9.02 15.79
CA ARG A 453 -11.45 -9.42 15.86
C ARG A 453 -11.20 -10.86 15.46
N ILE A 454 -12.09 -11.80 15.84
CA ILE A 454 -12.00 -13.20 15.41
C ILE A 454 -12.19 -13.30 13.90
N ASN A 455 -13.23 -12.62 13.37
CA ASN A 455 -13.48 -12.60 11.94
C ASN A 455 -12.35 -11.96 11.13
N ARG A 456 -11.63 -10.97 11.69
CA ARG A 456 -10.44 -10.42 11.06
C ARG A 456 -9.41 -11.52 10.75
N SER A 457 -9.04 -12.32 11.75
CA SER A 457 -8.07 -13.41 11.54
C SER A 457 -8.54 -14.38 10.47
N ILE A 458 -9.80 -14.82 10.53
CA ILE A 458 -10.37 -15.76 9.55
C ILE A 458 -10.30 -15.18 8.13
N GLN A 459 -10.69 -13.93 7.95
CA GLN A 459 -10.84 -13.33 6.63
C GLN A 459 -9.50 -12.90 6.03
N ILE A 460 -8.64 -12.28 6.81
CA ILE A 460 -7.37 -11.75 6.35
C ILE A 460 -6.32 -12.85 6.19
N GLU A 461 -6.09 -13.66 7.23
CA GLU A 461 -5.11 -14.75 7.17
C GLU A 461 -5.50 -15.78 6.11
N GLY A 462 -6.79 -16.11 6.01
CA GLY A 462 -7.31 -16.96 4.94
C GLY A 462 -7.11 -16.37 3.55
N THR A 463 -7.19 -15.04 3.40
CA THR A 463 -6.96 -14.37 2.11
C THR A 463 -5.48 -14.40 1.73
N PHE A 464 -4.58 -14.03 2.63
CA PHE A 464 -3.14 -14.10 2.36
C PHE A 464 -2.63 -15.54 2.24
N GLY A 465 -3.21 -16.50 2.97
CA GLY A 465 -2.95 -17.91 2.79
C GLY A 465 -3.30 -18.39 1.38
N GLN A 466 -4.42 -17.95 0.81
CA GLN A 466 -4.74 -18.25 -0.59
C GLN A 466 -3.76 -17.61 -1.57
N ILE A 467 -3.38 -16.36 -1.38
CA ILE A 467 -2.45 -15.65 -2.25
C ILE A 467 -1.07 -16.32 -2.24
N LYS A 468 -0.50 -16.52 -1.05
CA LYS A 468 0.87 -17.01 -0.91
C LYS A 468 1.00 -18.52 -1.08
N ASN A 469 0.17 -19.28 -0.36
CA ASN A 469 0.31 -20.74 -0.31
C ASN A 469 -0.39 -21.42 -1.49
N ASN A 470 -1.66 -21.07 -1.75
CA ASN A 470 -2.44 -21.78 -2.76
C ASN A 470 -2.16 -21.29 -4.18
N MET A 471 -1.80 -20.02 -4.34
CA MET A 471 -1.45 -19.43 -5.64
C MET A 471 0.06 -19.29 -5.84
N ASN A 472 0.89 -19.56 -4.83
CA ASN A 472 2.35 -19.39 -4.86
C ASN A 472 2.76 -18.01 -5.40
N TYR A 473 2.05 -16.95 -4.96
CA TYR A 473 2.29 -15.60 -5.46
C TYR A 473 3.24 -14.85 -4.54
N ASP A 474 4.54 -15.15 -4.67
CA ASP A 474 5.62 -14.61 -3.83
C ASP A 474 6.37 -13.46 -4.51
N ARG A 475 6.25 -13.35 -5.84
CA ARG A 475 7.00 -12.37 -6.63
C ARG A 475 6.16 -11.77 -7.75
N ILE A 476 6.25 -10.44 -7.88
CA ILE A 476 5.62 -9.67 -8.96
C ILE A 476 6.36 -9.93 -10.27
N ARG A 477 5.62 -10.04 -11.36
CA ARG A 477 6.17 -10.36 -12.70
C ARG A 477 6.35 -9.10 -13.55
N ARG A 478 5.50 -8.08 -13.33
CA ARG A 478 5.51 -6.80 -14.06
C ARG A 478 6.40 -5.76 -13.37
N ARG A 479 6.69 -4.67 -14.06
CA ARG A 479 7.47 -3.52 -13.57
C ARG A 479 6.70 -2.22 -13.77
N GLY A 480 6.95 -1.26 -12.88
CA GLY A 480 6.24 0.02 -12.87
C GLY A 480 4.90 -0.05 -12.16
N LEU A 481 4.60 0.96 -11.33
CA LEU A 481 3.52 0.96 -10.36
C LEU A 481 2.15 0.63 -10.97
N GLU A 482 1.80 1.24 -12.12
CA GLU A 482 0.51 1.01 -12.77
C GLU A 482 0.33 -0.44 -13.26
N LYS A 483 1.36 -1.00 -13.88
CA LYS A 483 1.32 -2.38 -14.39
C LYS A 483 1.36 -3.40 -13.25
N VAL A 484 2.10 -3.10 -12.19
CA VAL A 484 2.12 -3.89 -10.95
C VAL A 484 0.73 -3.84 -10.31
N SER A 485 0.11 -2.67 -10.22
CA SER A 485 -1.24 -2.52 -9.69
C SER A 485 -2.27 -3.36 -10.46
N ALA A 486 -2.19 -3.39 -11.78
CA ALA A 486 -3.06 -4.24 -12.61
C ALA A 486 -2.80 -5.74 -12.41
N GLU A 487 -1.55 -6.15 -12.21
CA GLU A 487 -1.21 -7.55 -11.88
C GLU A 487 -1.78 -7.95 -10.51
N ILE A 488 -1.67 -7.07 -9.51
CA ILE A 488 -2.27 -7.28 -8.18
C ILE A 488 -3.80 -7.31 -8.27
N MET A 489 -4.40 -6.46 -9.12
CA MET A 489 -5.83 -6.53 -9.42
C MET A 489 -6.23 -7.90 -9.93
N LEU A 490 -5.53 -8.42 -10.94
CA LEU A 490 -5.80 -9.74 -11.53
C LEU A 490 -5.67 -10.85 -10.49
N MET A 491 -4.66 -10.78 -9.62
CA MET A 491 -4.48 -11.71 -8.50
C MET A 491 -5.66 -11.63 -7.51
N CYS A 492 -6.01 -10.43 -7.04
CA CYS A 492 -7.13 -10.23 -6.10
C CYS A 492 -8.47 -10.69 -6.70
N LEU A 493 -8.71 -10.34 -7.97
CA LEU A 493 -9.88 -10.80 -8.69
C LEU A 493 -9.88 -12.32 -8.86
N GLY A 494 -8.72 -12.91 -9.15
CA GLY A 494 -8.54 -14.35 -9.21
C GLY A 494 -8.95 -15.06 -7.89
N VAL A 495 -8.55 -14.51 -6.75
CA VAL A 495 -9.00 -15.01 -5.42
C VAL A 495 -10.52 -14.92 -5.29
N ASN A 496 -11.11 -13.77 -5.66
CA ASN A 496 -12.55 -13.57 -5.56
C ASN A 496 -13.34 -14.51 -6.49
N ILE A 497 -12.90 -14.69 -7.72
CA ILE A 497 -13.51 -15.63 -8.68
C ILE A 497 -13.35 -17.09 -8.22
N ARG A 498 -12.20 -17.46 -7.65
CA ARG A 498 -12.03 -18.81 -7.07
C ARG A 498 -13.06 -19.07 -5.95
N ARG A 499 -13.26 -18.09 -5.07
CA ARG A 499 -14.28 -18.15 -4.00
C ARG A 499 -15.69 -18.19 -4.57
N TYR A 500 -15.98 -17.37 -5.58
CA TYR A 500 -17.25 -17.38 -6.30
C TYR A 500 -17.54 -18.77 -6.86
N LEU A 501 -16.65 -19.34 -7.66
CA LEU A 501 -16.82 -20.66 -8.28
C LEU A 501 -16.98 -21.77 -7.25
N SER A 502 -16.32 -21.69 -6.10
CA SER A 502 -16.48 -22.67 -5.01
C SER A 502 -17.75 -22.47 -4.19
N SER A 503 -18.41 -21.32 -4.31
CA SER A 503 -19.62 -20.95 -3.55
C SER A 503 -20.90 -21.14 -4.34
N ILE A 504 -20.79 -21.52 -5.62
CA ILE A 504 -21.97 -21.71 -6.50
C ILE A 504 -22.88 -22.81 -5.96
N ASP A 505 -22.31 -23.90 -5.46
CA ASP A 505 -23.06 -25.07 -4.98
C ASP A 505 -23.35 -24.97 -3.47
N GLU A 506 -22.48 -24.28 -2.72
CA GLU A 506 -22.60 -24.10 -1.27
C GLU A 506 -22.34 -22.61 -0.94
N ASN A 507 -23.24 -21.95 -0.24
CA ASN A 507 -23.04 -20.53 0.10
C ASN A 507 -21.88 -20.32 1.09
N LYS A 508 -20.65 -20.60 0.66
CA LYS A 508 -19.43 -20.56 1.47
C LYS A 508 -19.11 -19.14 1.99
N PHE A 509 -19.60 -18.11 1.34
CA PHE A 509 -19.44 -16.73 1.82
C PHE A 509 -20.16 -16.51 3.16
N LYS A 510 -21.32 -17.13 3.38
CA LYS A 510 -22.09 -17.00 4.63
C LYS A 510 -21.60 -17.96 5.71
N ASN A 511 -21.18 -19.18 5.32
CA ASN A 511 -20.90 -20.26 6.27
C ASN A 511 -19.53 -20.14 6.96
N ASN A 512 -18.64 -19.27 6.49
CA ASN A 512 -17.27 -19.15 7.01
C ASN A 512 -17.04 -17.91 7.90
N CYS A 513 -18.09 -17.19 8.29
CA CYS A 513 -18.00 -16.14 9.29
C CYS A 513 -18.31 -16.73 10.68
N TRP A 514 -17.47 -16.40 11.66
CA TRP A 514 -17.73 -16.79 13.04
C TRP A 514 -18.79 -15.87 13.64
N ASN A 515 -19.81 -16.46 14.26
CA ASN A 515 -20.81 -15.74 15.03
C ASN A 515 -20.59 -16.05 16.51
N THR A 516 -20.68 -15.04 17.37
CA THR A 516 -20.55 -15.24 18.81
C THR A 516 -21.67 -16.18 19.29
N PRO A 517 -21.34 -17.36 19.86
CA PRO A 517 -22.35 -18.21 20.45
C PRO A 517 -23.10 -17.45 21.55
N GLU A 518 -24.41 -17.56 21.57
CA GLU A 518 -25.25 -16.85 22.56
C GLU A 518 -24.83 -17.09 24.02
N ASN A 519 -24.26 -18.26 24.31
CA ASN A 519 -23.77 -18.62 25.64
C ASN A 519 -22.47 -17.93 26.03
N LEU A 520 -21.56 -17.66 25.08
CA LEU A 520 -20.28 -16.97 25.34
C LEU A 520 -20.47 -15.49 25.69
N SER A 521 -21.54 -14.85 25.20
CA SER A 521 -21.85 -13.47 25.56
C SER A 521 -22.16 -13.30 27.06
N LYS A 522 -22.60 -14.35 27.74
CA LYS A 522 -22.89 -14.34 29.18
C LYS A 522 -21.67 -14.64 30.07
N GLU A 523 -20.70 -15.42 29.58
CA GLU A 523 -19.51 -15.83 30.36
C GLU A 523 -18.35 -14.81 30.30
N ILE A 524 -18.19 -14.07 29.23
CA ILE A 524 -17.11 -13.08 29.08
C ILE A 524 -17.40 -11.77 29.85
N PHE A 525 -18.65 -11.47 30.15
CA PHE A 525 -19.06 -10.26 30.85
C PHE A 525 -18.66 -10.14 32.33
N PRO A 526 -18.48 -11.19 33.13
CA PRO A 526 -18.06 -11.06 34.51
C PRO A 526 -16.69 -10.42 34.68
N TYR A 527 -15.76 -10.67 33.77
CA TYR A 527 -14.38 -10.18 33.86
C TYR A 527 -14.25 -8.64 33.62
N VAL A 528 -15.11 -8.08 32.79
CA VAL A 528 -15.11 -6.63 32.49
C VAL A 528 -15.80 -5.84 33.62
N LYS A 529 -16.86 -6.40 34.23
CA LYS A 529 -17.56 -5.76 35.38
C LYS A 529 -16.71 -5.74 36.64
N GLN A 530 -15.84 -6.71 36.88
CA GLN A 530 -14.98 -6.73 38.07
C GLN A 530 -13.88 -5.67 38.03
N LYS A 531 -13.39 -5.26 36.84
CA LYS A 531 -12.45 -4.14 36.74
C LYS A 531 -13.07 -2.77 36.96
N LYS A 532 -14.37 -2.58 36.70
CA LYS A 532 -15.09 -1.32 36.98
C LYS A 532 -15.50 -1.14 38.47
N LYS A 533 -15.44 -2.19 39.29
CA LYS A 533 -15.74 -2.12 40.72
C LYS A 533 -14.51 -1.92 41.61
N LYS A 534 -13.28 -1.82 41.04
CA LYS A 534 -12.03 -1.60 41.77
C LYS A 534 -11.35 -0.26 41.42
N VAL A 535 -12.09 0.71 40.89
CA VAL A 535 -11.63 2.10 40.75
C VAL A 535 -12.54 3.00 41.63
#